data_82cbb8154dfe58109907dfa826e9d10c
#
_entry.id   82cbb8154dfe58109907dfa826e9d10c
#
_cell.length_a   1.000
_cell.length_b   1.000
_cell.length_c   1.000
_cell.angle_alpha   90.00
_cell.angle_beta   90.00
_cell.angle_gamma   90.00
#
_symmetry.space_group_name_H-M   'P 1'
#
loop_
_entity.id
_entity.type
_entity.pdbx_description
1 polymer ?
#
loop_
_entity_poly.entity_id
_entity_poly.type
_entity_poly.pdbx_seq_one_letter_code
_entity_poly.pdbx_strand_id
1 'polypeptide(L)'
;DPEVILLDEPLSALDLKLRTEMQYELRELQQRLGKTFVFVTHDQEEALAMSDEIFVLSHGEVLQSGSPVDIYDEPINRFVADFIGESNIVDGIMIDDFRVRFTGKEFECVDQGLHPNERVDIVIRPEDLEITTVEKGKLVVTVDTQLFRGVHYELSTYDKDGNEWLVHSLKKAEVGQEIGLDFEPEAIHIMRLNESEEDFDKRLESYGGDEDAE
;
A
#
# COMPACT_ATOMS: atom_id res chain seq x y z
N ASP A 1 -25.48 29.48 3.37
CA ASP A 1 -24.08 29.13 3.13
C ASP A 1 -23.81 27.78 3.82
N PRO A 2 -23.68 26.66 3.08
CA PRO A 2 -23.48 25.33 3.69
C PRO A 2 -22.09 25.28 4.36
N GLU A 3 -21.99 24.55 5.44
CA GLU A 3 -20.71 24.24 6.09
C GLU A 3 -20.05 23.01 5.46
N VAL A 4 -20.85 22.09 4.90
CA VAL A 4 -20.41 20.86 4.27
C VAL A 4 -20.93 20.80 2.85
N ILE A 5 -20.09 20.37 1.92
CA ILE A 5 -20.43 20.14 0.52
C ILE A 5 -20.26 18.64 0.24
N LEU A 6 -21.32 18.02 -0.27
CA LEU A 6 -21.33 16.60 -0.63
C LEU A 6 -21.19 16.45 -2.15
N LEU A 7 -20.25 15.63 -2.59
CA LEU A 7 -19.96 15.32 -3.97
C LEU A 7 -20.03 13.81 -4.18
N ASP A 8 -20.84 13.35 -5.09
CA ASP A 8 -21.00 11.94 -5.43
C ASP A 8 -20.37 11.68 -6.79
N GLU A 9 -19.30 10.93 -6.84
CA GLU A 9 -18.49 10.61 -8.03
C GLU A 9 -18.20 11.82 -8.95
N PRO A 10 -17.66 12.92 -8.43
CA PRO A 10 -17.67 14.20 -9.15
C PRO A 10 -16.84 14.23 -10.43
N LEU A 11 -15.86 13.31 -10.58
CA LEU A 11 -14.93 13.30 -11.71
C LEU A 11 -15.06 12.05 -12.60
N SER A 12 -15.98 11.13 -12.29
CA SER A 12 -16.10 9.82 -12.94
C SER A 12 -16.32 9.88 -14.45
N ALA A 13 -16.95 10.93 -14.96
CA ALA A 13 -17.27 11.09 -16.39
C ALA A 13 -16.17 11.80 -17.21
N LEU A 14 -15.05 12.18 -16.59
CA LEU A 14 -13.98 12.95 -17.22
C LEU A 14 -12.86 12.05 -17.78
N ASP A 15 -12.23 12.50 -18.87
CA ASP A 15 -10.99 11.90 -19.34
C ASP A 15 -9.83 12.18 -18.35
N LEU A 16 -8.76 11.38 -18.43
CA LEU A 16 -7.64 11.43 -17.49
C LEU A 16 -7.03 12.84 -17.33
N LYS A 17 -6.83 13.56 -18.44
CA LYS A 17 -6.21 14.87 -18.39
C LYS A 17 -7.11 15.90 -17.70
N LEU A 18 -8.37 15.94 -18.08
CA LEU A 18 -9.36 16.85 -17.49
C LEU A 18 -9.62 16.48 -16.02
N ARG A 19 -9.64 15.19 -15.70
CA ARG A 19 -9.76 14.71 -14.33
C ARG A 19 -8.63 15.25 -13.44
N THR A 20 -7.37 15.13 -13.85
CA THR A 20 -6.23 15.66 -13.11
C THR A 20 -6.33 17.18 -12.94
N GLU A 21 -6.70 17.93 -13.99
CA GLU A 21 -6.90 19.38 -13.88
C GLU A 21 -8.00 19.73 -12.86
N MET A 22 -9.12 19.00 -12.89
CA MET A 22 -10.25 19.24 -11.98
C MET A 22 -9.96 18.85 -10.52
N GLN A 23 -9.11 17.84 -10.26
CA GLN A 23 -8.63 17.51 -8.92
C GLN A 23 -7.94 18.72 -8.28
N TYR A 24 -7.02 19.36 -9.00
CA TYR A 24 -6.36 20.59 -8.52
C TYR A 24 -7.34 21.73 -8.27
N GLU A 25 -8.26 21.98 -9.21
CA GLU A 25 -9.26 23.05 -9.10
C GLU A 25 -10.19 22.84 -7.89
N LEU A 26 -10.65 21.60 -7.67
CA LEU A 26 -11.51 21.27 -6.52
C LEU A 26 -10.78 21.43 -5.18
N ARG A 27 -9.51 21.01 -5.11
CA ARG A 27 -8.69 21.18 -3.91
C ARG A 27 -8.43 22.68 -3.62
N GLU A 28 -8.10 23.46 -4.65
CA GLU A 28 -7.95 24.92 -4.51
C GLU A 28 -9.27 25.61 -4.10
N LEU A 29 -10.38 25.17 -4.67
CA LEU A 29 -11.71 25.68 -4.31
C LEU A 29 -12.05 25.38 -2.84
N GLN A 30 -11.79 24.16 -2.37
CA GLN A 30 -12.01 23.75 -0.98
C GLN A 30 -11.20 24.65 -0.03
N GLN A 31 -9.89 24.83 -0.30
CA GLN A 31 -9.01 25.68 0.50
C GLN A 31 -9.48 27.14 0.52
N ARG A 32 -9.89 27.69 -0.61
CA ARG A 32 -10.39 29.05 -0.73
C ARG A 32 -11.71 29.27 0.00
N LEU A 33 -12.60 28.28 0.02
CA LEU A 33 -13.88 28.34 0.71
C LEU A 33 -13.75 28.05 2.20
N GLY A 34 -12.73 27.31 2.64
CA GLY A 34 -12.55 26.88 4.01
C GLY A 34 -13.71 26.00 4.51
N LYS A 35 -14.29 25.18 3.64
CA LYS A 35 -15.43 24.32 3.91
C LYS A 35 -15.00 22.85 3.93
N THR A 36 -15.77 22.02 4.64
CA THR A 36 -15.61 20.58 4.56
C THR A 36 -16.23 20.06 3.26
N PHE A 37 -15.42 19.35 2.47
CA PHE A 37 -15.89 18.61 1.30
C PHE A 37 -15.91 17.14 1.65
N VAL A 38 -17.03 16.49 1.43
CA VAL A 38 -17.15 15.02 1.51
C VAL A 38 -17.47 14.53 0.11
N PHE A 39 -16.60 13.72 -0.45
CA PHE A 39 -16.85 13.14 -1.75
C PHE A 39 -16.74 11.62 -1.70
N VAL A 40 -17.61 10.98 -2.46
CA VAL A 40 -17.63 9.52 -2.66
C VAL A 40 -17.02 9.24 -4.01
N THR A 41 -16.05 8.37 -4.05
CA THR A 41 -15.42 7.90 -5.29
C THR A 41 -15.07 6.43 -5.18
N HIS A 42 -15.00 5.75 -6.31
CA HIS A 42 -14.39 4.42 -6.42
C HIS A 42 -13.01 4.48 -7.09
N ASP A 43 -12.54 5.68 -7.42
CA ASP A 43 -11.22 5.93 -7.99
C ASP A 43 -10.22 6.21 -6.86
N GLN A 44 -9.26 5.30 -6.71
CA GLN A 44 -8.25 5.35 -5.66
C GLN A 44 -7.33 6.57 -5.80
N GLU A 45 -6.96 6.90 -7.05
CA GLU A 45 -6.10 8.06 -7.33
C GLU A 45 -6.79 9.37 -6.91
N GLU A 46 -8.12 9.46 -7.12
CA GLU A 46 -8.91 10.61 -6.65
C GLU A 46 -8.88 10.70 -5.12
N ALA A 47 -9.15 9.60 -4.42
CA ALA A 47 -9.15 9.56 -2.96
C ALA A 47 -7.80 9.97 -2.39
N LEU A 48 -6.71 9.37 -2.88
CA LEU A 48 -5.35 9.66 -2.41
C LEU A 48 -4.90 11.10 -2.71
N ALA A 49 -5.24 11.63 -3.90
CA ALA A 49 -4.78 12.96 -4.32
C ALA A 49 -5.54 14.13 -3.69
N MET A 50 -6.81 13.94 -3.34
CA MET A 50 -7.71 15.04 -2.98
C MET A 50 -8.07 15.09 -1.51
N SER A 51 -8.00 13.99 -0.77
CA SER A 51 -8.47 13.92 0.61
C SER A 51 -7.43 14.38 1.61
N ASP A 52 -7.89 14.90 2.74
CA ASP A 52 -7.10 15.05 3.96
C ASP A 52 -7.33 13.82 4.87
N GLU A 53 -8.50 13.16 4.74
CA GLU A 53 -8.89 11.95 5.45
C GLU A 53 -9.71 11.04 4.53
N ILE A 54 -9.42 9.74 4.55
CA ILE A 54 -10.09 8.72 3.75
C ILE A 54 -10.84 7.76 4.68
N PHE A 55 -12.06 7.39 4.31
CA PHE A 55 -12.84 6.33 4.93
C PHE A 55 -13.05 5.20 3.91
N VAL A 56 -12.42 4.06 4.11
CA VAL A 56 -12.61 2.88 3.26
C VAL A 56 -13.84 2.11 3.72
N LEU A 57 -14.85 2.03 2.85
CA LEU A 57 -16.11 1.38 3.14
C LEU A 57 -16.24 0.05 2.39
N SER A 58 -16.72 -0.97 3.08
CA SER A 58 -17.13 -2.24 2.47
C SER A 58 -18.40 -2.76 3.14
N HIS A 59 -19.37 -3.21 2.34
CA HIS A 59 -20.65 -3.76 2.82
C HIS A 59 -21.41 -2.86 3.82
N GLY A 60 -21.21 -1.53 3.74
CA GLY A 60 -21.88 -0.56 4.62
C GLY A 60 -21.18 -0.32 5.96
N GLU A 61 -20.00 -0.89 6.17
CA GLU A 61 -19.16 -0.69 7.34
C GLU A 61 -17.87 0.06 6.95
N VAL A 62 -17.35 0.89 7.84
CA VAL A 62 -16.02 1.50 7.70
C VAL A 62 -15.00 0.42 8.11
N LEU A 63 -14.07 0.11 7.21
CA LEU A 63 -13.00 -0.85 7.49
C LEU A 63 -11.75 -0.19 8.04
N GLN A 64 -11.45 1.01 7.57
CA GLN A 64 -10.30 1.80 8.01
C GLN A 64 -10.55 3.27 7.69
N SER A 65 -10.07 4.16 8.54
CA SER A 65 -10.01 5.60 8.31
C SER A 65 -8.62 6.13 8.64
N GLY A 66 -8.20 7.19 7.96
CA GLY A 66 -6.88 7.78 8.18
C GLY A 66 -6.46 8.74 7.07
N SER A 67 -5.26 9.27 7.19
CA SER A 67 -4.68 10.07 6.12
C SER A 67 -4.43 9.23 4.86
N PRO A 68 -4.34 9.83 3.66
CA PRO A 68 -4.01 9.10 2.44
C PRO A 68 -2.74 8.26 2.55
N VAL A 69 -1.72 8.77 3.23
CA VAL A 69 -0.44 8.09 3.44
C VAL A 69 -0.63 6.87 4.34
N ASP A 70 -1.30 7.05 5.49
CA ASP A 70 -1.52 5.94 6.43
C ASP A 70 -2.33 4.80 5.81
N ILE A 71 -3.39 5.12 5.05
CA ILE A 71 -4.21 4.11 4.38
C ILE A 71 -3.42 3.36 3.30
N TYR A 72 -2.48 4.03 2.62
CA TYR A 72 -1.66 3.43 1.58
C TYR A 72 -0.53 2.58 2.17
N ASP A 73 0.21 3.11 3.12
CA ASP A 73 1.41 2.47 3.69
C ASP A 73 1.05 1.39 4.71
N GLU A 74 -0.03 1.62 5.49
CA GLU A 74 -0.43 0.77 6.62
C GLU A 74 -1.89 0.27 6.48
N PRO A 75 -2.23 -0.49 5.41
CA PRO A 75 -3.56 -1.05 5.26
C PRO A 75 -3.84 -2.09 6.35
N ILE A 76 -5.04 -2.04 6.94
CA ILE A 76 -5.44 -2.95 8.03
C ILE A 76 -5.60 -4.40 7.57
N ASN A 77 -5.94 -4.63 6.30
CA ASN A 77 -6.19 -5.97 5.76
C ASN A 77 -6.00 -6.02 4.24
N ARG A 78 -6.02 -7.25 3.68
CA ARG A 78 -5.88 -7.49 2.23
C ARG A 78 -6.85 -6.68 1.37
N PHE A 79 -8.10 -6.52 1.83
CA PHE A 79 -9.09 -5.78 1.05
C PHE A 79 -8.70 -4.31 0.90
N VAL A 80 -8.28 -3.66 2.00
CA VAL A 80 -7.84 -2.26 1.95
C VAL A 80 -6.56 -2.14 1.14
N ALA A 81 -5.60 -3.04 1.33
CA ALA A 81 -4.33 -3.05 0.58
C ALA A 81 -4.56 -3.11 -0.94
N ASP A 82 -5.39 -4.06 -1.41
CA ASP A 82 -5.69 -4.24 -2.83
C ASP A 82 -6.64 -3.17 -3.37
N PHE A 83 -7.52 -2.62 -2.51
CA PHE A 83 -8.47 -1.61 -2.93
C PHE A 83 -7.82 -0.24 -3.14
N ILE A 84 -6.80 0.11 -2.34
CA ILE A 84 -6.18 1.45 -2.39
C ILE A 84 -5.02 1.55 -3.38
N GLY A 85 -4.45 0.44 -3.80
CA GLY A 85 -3.33 0.38 -4.73
C GLY A 85 -2.89 -1.04 -5.04
N GLU A 86 -2.02 -1.20 -6.03
CA GLU A 86 -1.44 -2.50 -6.35
C GLU A 86 -0.53 -2.97 -5.20
N SER A 87 -0.59 -4.26 -4.88
CA SER A 87 0.10 -4.82 -3.71
C SER A 87 0.61 -6.23 -3.98
N ASN A 88 1.78 -6.53 -3.44
CA ASN A 88 2.23 -7.90 -3.28
C ASN A 88 1.80 -8.39 -1.89
N ILE A 89 0.87 -9.33 -1.83
CA ILE A 89 0.36 -9.84 -0.55
C ILE A 89 0.67 -11.32 -0.45
N VAL A 90 1.46 -11.69 0.56
CA VAL A 90 1.85 -13.08 0.83
C VAL A 90 1.56 -13.47 2.27
N ASP A 91 1.33 -14.77 2.49
CA ASP A 91 1.17 -15.31 3.84
C ASP A 91 2.52 -15.31 4.57
N GLY A 92 2.51 -14.91 5.84
CA GLY A 92 3.69 -14.88 6.68
C GLY A 92 3.45 -15.39 8.10
N ILE A 93 4.54 -15.46 8.85
CA ILE A 93 4.53 -15.82 10.27
C ILE A 93 5.46 -14.86 10.99
N MET A 94 4.92 -14.13 11.96
CA MET A 94 5.72 -13.30 12.85
C MET A 94 6.63 -14.21 13.69
N ILE A 95 7.93 -13.98 13.68
CA ILE A 95 8.89 -14.78 14.46
C ILE A 95 9.09 -14.18 15.84
N ASP A 96 9.29 -12.88 15.87
CA ASP A 96 9.49 -12.04 17.06
C ASP A 96 9.30 -10.59 16.63
N ASP A 97 9.31 -9.64 17.54
CA ASP A 97 9.33 -8.22 17.20
C ASP A 97 10.43 -7.93 16.17
N PHE A 98 10.11 -7.16 15.16
CA PHE A 98 11.00 -6.76 14.06
C PHE A 98 11.49 -7.92 13.17
N ARG A 99 10.88 -9.09 13.23
CA ARG A 99 11.24 -10.24 12.38
C ARG A 99 10.04 -11.05 11.92
N VAL A 100 9.94 -11.23 10.63
CA VAL A 100 8.87 -11.98 9.97
C VAL A 100 9.44 -13.04 9.03
N ARG A 101 8.72 -14.14 8.84
CA ARG A 101 9.06 -15.20 7.88
C ARG A 101 8.00 -15.30 6.82
N PHE A 102 8.40 -15.18 5.56
CA PHE A 102 7.58 -15.50 4.38
C PHE A 102 8.46 -16.08 3.27
N THR A 103 7.85 -16.73 2.26
CA THR A 103 8.60 -17.42 1.17
C THR A 103 9.75 -18.31 1.65
N GLY A 104 9.62 -18.89 2.85
CA GLY A 104 10.62 -19.77 3.45
C GLY A 104 11.87 -19.10 3.99
N LYS A 105 11.92 -17.76 4.04
CA LYS A 105 13.04 -16.97 4.57
C LYS A 105 12.58 -16.05 5.71
N GLU A 106 13.53 -15.67 6.58
CA GLU A 106 13.31 -14.65 7.62
C GLU A 106 13.82 -13.29 7.14
N PHE A 107 13.07 -12.25 7.46
CA PHE A 107 13.37 -10.87 7.11
C PHE A 107 13.20 -9.98 8.33
N GLU A 108 13.98 -8.92 8.39
CA GLU A 108 13.76 -7.81 9.32
C GLU A 108 12.57 -6.96 8.82
N CYS A 109 11.76 -6.48 9.74
CA CYS A 109 10.64 -5.55 9.51
C CYS A 109 10.63 -4.52 10.64
N VAL A 110 9.73 -3.55 10.56
CA VAL A 110 9.60 -2.50 11.59
C VAL A 110 8.44 -2.77 12.57
N ASP A 111 7.64 -3.79 12.30
CA ASP A 111 6.47 -4.14 13.11
C ASP A 111 6.84 -4.86 14.42
N GLN A 112 6.07 -4.55 15.47
CA GLN A 112 6.19 -5.14 16.81
C GLN A 112 4.80 -5.39 17.42
N GLY A 113 4.76 -5.94 18.61
CA GLY A 113 3.51 -6.14 19.37
C GLY A 113 2.63 -7.29 18.87
N LEU A 114 3.13 -8.13 17.95
CA LEU A 114 2.49 -9.36 17.53
C LEU A 114 3.04 -10.56 18.30
N HIS A 115 2.25 -11.64 18.39
CA HIS A 115 2.70 -12.82 19.10
C HIS A 115 3.69 -13.65 18.26
N PRO A 116 4.73 -14.23 18.88
CA PRO A 116 5.59 -15.18 18.19
C PRO A 116 4.82 -16.36 17.60
N ASN A 117 5.10 -16.69 16.34
CA ASN A 117 4.41 -17.68 15.50
C ASN A 117 2.96 -17.32 15.13
N GLU A 118 2.57 -16.05 15.26
CA GLU A 118 1.29 -15.56 14.75
C GLU A 118 1.30 -15.56 13.22
N ARG A 119 0.20 -16.05 12.62
CA ARG A 119 0.00 -15.96 11.16
C ARG A 119 -0.45 -14.57 10.80
N VAL A 120 0.19 -14.01 9.80
CA VAL A 120 -0.03 -12.64 9.34
C VAL A 120 -0.07 -12.61 7.81
N ASP A 121 -0.61 -11.54 7.27
CA ASP A 121 -0.45 -11.17 5.88
C ASP A 121 0.67 -10.14 5.76
N ILE A 122 1.52 -10.30 4.75
CA ILE A 122 2.62 -9.40 4.44
C ILE A 122 2.24 -8.60 3.21
N VAL A 123 2.35 -7.29 3.28
CA VAL A 123 2.22 -6.40 2.12
C VAL A 123 3.58 -5.80 1.78
N ILE A 124 3.93 -5.81 0.51
CA ILE A 124 5.05 -5.04 -0.06
C ILE A 124 4.55 -4.37 -1.32
N ARG A 125 4.72 -3.05 -1.41
CA ARG A 125 4.30 -2.31 -2.61
C ARG A 125 5.20 -2.62 -3.80
N PRO A 126 4.68 -2.66 -5.03
CA PRO A 126 5.47 -2.95 -6.23
C PRO A 126 6.65 -2.01 -6.48
N GLU A 127 6.51 -0.75 -6.08
CA GLU A 127 7.54 0.29 -6.19
C GLU A 127 8.67 0.16 -5.17
N ASP A 128 8.45 -0.56 -4.06
CA ASP A 128 9.45 -0.78 -3.02
C ASP A 128 10.37 -1.96 -3.34
N LEU A 129 10.06 -2.71 -4.40
CA LEU A 129 10.87 -3.83 -4.87
C LEU A 129 11.95 -3.36 -5.84
N GLU A 130 13.20 -3.36 -5.40
CA GLU A 130 14.32 -2.98 -6.25
C GLU A 130 14.93 -4.17 -7.01
N ILE A 131 15.08 -4.03 -8.34
CA ILE A 131 15.76 -5.04 -9.16
C ILE A 131 17.27 -4.99 -8.90
N THR A 132 17.82 -6.13 -8.50
CA THR A 132 19.24 -6.36 -8.28
C THR A 132 19.72 -7.66 -8.93
N THR A 133 20.95 -8.07 -8.67
CA THR A 133 21.46 -9.36 -9.14
C THR A 133 20.94 -10.50 -8.27
N VAL A 134 20.88 -11.71 -8.85
CA VAL A 134 20.41 -12.93 -8.13
C VAL A 134 21.16 -13.15 -6.82
N GLU A 135 22.48 -12.87 -6.80
CA GLU A 135 23.34 -13.10 -5.63
C GLU A 135 23.09 -12.10 -4.49
N LYS A 136 22.54 -10.92 -4.79
CA LYS A 136 22.29 -9.86 -3.81
C LYS A 136 20.83 -9.79 -3.39
N GLY A 137 19.92 -10.33 -4.19
CA GLY A 137 18.48 -10.26 -3.93
C GLY A 137 18.06 -11.02 -2.68
N LYS A 138 17.24 -10.37 -1.89
CA LYS A 138 16.52 -11.01 -0.77
C LYS A 138 15.56 -12.09 -1.28
N LEU A 139 14.90 -11.83 -2.43
CA LEU A 139 14.12 -12.81 -3.18
C LEU A 139 14.75 -13.02 -4.55
N VAL A 140 14.53 -14.19 -5.14
CA VAL A 140 14.91 -14.52 -6.51
C VAL A 140 13.66 -14.89 -7.28
N VAL A 141 13.41 -14.20 -8.38
CA VAL A 141 12.21 -14.36 -9.19
C VAL A 141 12.54 -14.46 -10.66
N THR A 142 11.65 -15.10 -11.43
CA THR A 142 11.73 -15.18 -12.89
C THR A 142 10.71 -14.23 -13.50
N VAL A 143 11.12 -13.40 -14.43
CA VAL A 143 10.25 -12.45 -15.14
C VAL A 143 9.33 -13.20 -16.10
N ASP A 144 8.01 -13.06 -15.91
CA ASP A 144 6.99 -13.63 -16.79
C ASP A 144 6.55 -12.62 -17.84
N THR A 145 6.22 -11.40 -17.44
CA THR A 145 5.82 -10.33 -18.35
C THR A 145 6.52 -9.01 -18.02
N GLN A 146 6.63 -8.15 -19.02
CA GLN A 146 7.14 -6.80 -18.86
C GLN A 146 6.32 -5.84 -19.73
N LEU A 147 5.76 -4.80 -19.11
CA LEU A 147 5.00 -3.74 -19.77
C LEU A 147 5.63 -2.39 -19.45
N PHE A 148 5.77 -1.54 -20.46
CA PHE A 148 6.20 -0.16 -20.25
C PHE A 148 4.97 0.74 -20.05
N ARG A 149 4.85 1.35 -18.87
CA ARG A 149 3.73 2.23 -18.46
C ARG A 149 4.01 3.72 -18.68
N GLY A 150 5.06 4.07 -19.45
CA GLY A 150 5.43 5.45 -19.74
C GLY A 150 6.45 6.04 -18.76
N VAL A 151 6.29 5.79 -17.46
CA VAL A 151 7.20 6.28 -16.41
C VAL A 151 8.08 5.14 -15.88
N HIS A 152 7.52 3.95 -15.71
CA HIS A 152 8.20 2.76 -15.21
C HIS A 152 7.89 1.53 -16.07
N TYR A 153 8.62 0.46 -15.84
CA TYR A 153 8.29 -0.90 -16.28
C TYR A 153 7.53 -1.60 -15.17
N GLU A 154 6.39 -2.19 -15.52
CA GLU A 154 5.62 -3.10 -14.69
C GLU A 154 6.03 -4.52 -15.07
N LEU A 155 6.54 -5.27 -14.11
CA LEU A 155 6.96 -6.66 -14.31
C LEU A 155 6.09 -7.58 -13.45
N SER A 156 5.47 -8.58 -14.07
CA SER A 156 4.94 -9.74 -13.35
C SER A 156 6.04 -10.79 -13.30
N THR A 157 6.31 -11.31 -12.12
CA THR A 157 7.39 -12.26 -11.88
C THR A 157 6.91 -13.37 -10.95
N TYR A 158 7.59 -14.51 -10.94
CA TYR A 158 7.28 -15.64 -10.06
C TYR A 158 8.52 -16.09 -9.31
N ASP A 159 8.37 -16.37 -8.01
CA ASP A 159 9.41 -17.03 -7.25
C ASP A 159 9.39 -18.56 -7.48
N LYS A 160 10.35 -19.27 -6.89
CA LYS A 160 10.50 -20.73 -7.01
C LYS A 160 9.31 -21.51 -6.43
N ASP A 161 8.55 -20.92 -5.53
CA ASP A 161 7.41 -21.53 -4.85
C ASP A 161 6.08 -21.21 -5.58
N GLY A 162 6.15 -20.39 -6.66
CA GLY A 162 5.04 -20.01 -7.51
C GLY A 162 4.26 -18.81 -7.02
N ASN A 163 4.76 -18.05 -6.05
CA ASN A 163 4.16 -16.78 -5.66
C ASN A 163 4.45 -15.74 -6.74
N GLU A 164 3.42 -14.99 -7.10
CA GLU A 164 3.52 -13.88 -8.03
C GLU A 164 4.05 -12.63 -7.30
N TRP A 165 4.95 -11.91 -7.97
CA TRP A 165 5.48 -10.64 -7.52
C TRP A 165 5.35 -9.61 -8.63
N LEU A 166 4.60 -8.55 -8.37
CA LEU A 166 4.48 -7.38 -9.21
C LEU A 166 5.61 -6.41 -8.83
N VAL A 167 6.32 -5.88 -9.81
CA VAL A 167 7.45 -4.96 -9.59
C VAL A 167 7.32 -3.74 -10.47
N HIS A 168 7.37 -2.55 -9.88
CA HIS A 168 7.47 -1.28 -10.60
C HIS A 168 8.92 -0.80 -10.61
N SER A 169 9.54 -0.73 -11.77
CA SER A 169 10.96 -0.41 -11.85
C SER A 169 11.31 0.53 -13.01
N LEU A 170 12.27 1.40 -12.78
CA LEU A 170 12.90 2.17 -13.85
C LEU A 170 13.86 1.33 -14.71
N LYS A 171 14.28 0.16 -14.20
CA LYS A 171 15.12 -0.80 -14.89
C LYS A 171 14.22 -1.82 -15.60
N LYS A 172 14.56 -2.17 -16.83
CA LYS A 172 13.90 -3.26 -17.52
C LYS A 172 14.60 -4.59 -17.20
N ALA A 173 13.85 -5.68 -17.30
CA ALA A 173 14.39 -7.03 -17.31
C ALA A 173 13.75 -7.82 -18.46
N GLU A 174 14.40 -8.86 -18.95
CA GLU A 174 13.88 -9.64 -20.08
C GLU A 174 12.98 -10.77 -19.59
N VAL A 175 11.93 -11.09 -20.35
CA VAL A 175 11.06 -12.24 -20.07
C VAL A 175 11.89 -13.51 -20.01
N GLY A 176 11.70 -14.33 -18.98
CA GLY A 176 12.47 -15.53 -18.70
C GLY A 176 13.79 -15.28 -17.95
N GLN A 177 14.16 -14.04 -17.68
CA GLN A 177 15.34 -13.70 -16.91
C GLN A 177 15.09 -13.94 -15.41
N GLU A 178 16.06 -14.56 -14.72
CA GLU A 178 16.11 -14.56 -13.25
C GLU A 178 16.73 -13.25 -12.76
N ILE A 179 16.07 -12.63 -11.81
CA ILE A 179 16.51 -11.38 -11.16
C ILE A 179 16.41 -11.53 -9.64
N GLY A 180 17.22 -10.75 -8.92
CA GLY A 180 17.07 -10.55 -7.50
C GLY A 180 16.12 -9.38 -7.24
N LEU A 181 15.30 -9.50 -6.20
CA LEU A 181 14.54 -8.38 -5.65
C LEU A 181 15.09 -8.06 -4.27
N ASP A 182 15.35 -6.78 -4.04
CA ASP A 182 15.76 -6.24 -2.74
C ASP A 182 14.70 -5.24 -2.27
N PHE A 183 14.59 -5.05 -0.96
CA PHE A 183 13.65 -4.14 -0.31
C PHE A 183 14.13 -3.86 1.11
N GLU A 184 13.81 -2.68 1.62
CA GLU A 184 14.17 -2.31 3.00
C GLU A 184 13.17 -2.89 4.02
N PRO A 185 13.54 -2.98 5.32
CA PRO A 185 12.62 -3.47 6.36
C PRO A 185 11.32 -2.69 6.44
N GLU A 186 11.37 -1.39 6.19
CA GLU A 186 10.25 -0.45 6.20
C GLU A 186 9.25 -0.70 5.06
N ALA A 187 9.68 -1.38 3.99
CA ALA A 187 8.81 -1.77 2.88
C ALA A 187 7.88 -2.95 3.22
N ILE A 188 8.15 -3.65 4.33
CA ILE A 188 7.34 -4.76 4.80
C ILE A 188 6.30 -4.23 5.77
N HIS A 189 5.02 -4.27 5.39
CA HIS A 189 3.93 -3.99 6.31
C HIS A 189 3.22 -5.28 6.71
N ILE A 190 2.97 -5.44 8.03
CA ILE A 190 2.36 -6.63 8.62
C ILE A 190 0.89 -6.38 8.93
N MET A 191 0.02 -7.14 8.27
CA MET A 191 -1.41 -7.12 8.56
C MET A 191 -1.78 -8.32 9.44
N ARG A 192 -2.35 -8.05 10.61
CA ARG A 192 -2.89 -9.07 11.49
C ARG A 192 -4.21 -9.60 10.95
N LEU A 193 -4.40 -10.91 10.99
CA LEU A 193 -5.65 -11.50 10.52
C LEU A 193 -6.82 -11.14 11.44
N ASN A 194 -7.89 -10.57 10.85
CA ASN A 194 -9.12 -10.16 11.56
C ASN A 194 -8.89 -9.12 12.66
N GLU A 195 -7.91 -8.25 12.53
CA GLU A 195 -7.70 -7.12 13.43
C GLU A 195 -8.84 -6.09 13.29
N SER A 196 -9.33 -5.55 14.41
CA SER A 196 -10.26 -4.43 14.38
C SER A 196 -9.51 -3.12 14.19
N GLU A 197 -10.17 -2.07 13.64
CA GLU A 197 -9.56 -0.73 13.50
C GLU A 197 -9.03 -0.22 14.86
N GLU A 198 -9.80 -0.39 15.94
CA GLU A 198 -9.38 0.03 17.29
C GLU A 198 -8.12 -0.69 17.80
N ASP A 199 -7.96 -2.00 17.52
CA ASP A 199 -6.78 -2.77 17.94
C ASP A 199 -5.59 -2.44 17.04
N PHE A 200 -5.83 -2.18 15.76
CA PHE A 200 -4.83 -1.74 14.79
C PHE A 200 -4.24 -0.39 15.18
N ASP A 201 -5.08 0.63 15.45
CA ASP A 201 -4.63 1.95 15.88
C ASP A 201 -3.79 1.89 17.16
N LYS A 202 -4.25 1.12 18.17
CA LYS A 202 -3.48 0.91 19.40
C LYS A 202 -2.12 0.27 19.15
N ARG A 203 -2.03 -0.64 18.19
CA ARG A 203 -0.77 -1.28 17.83
C ARG A 203 0.19 -0.29 17.19
N LEU A 204 -0.28 0.52 16.24
CA LEU A 204 0.53 1.56 15.59
C LEU A 204 0.99 2.63 16.57
N GLU A 205 0.11 3.10 17.47
CA GLU A 205 0.50 4.05 18.53
C GLU A 205 1.65 3.52 19.41
N SER A 206 1.74 2.19 19.58
CA SER A 206 2.84 1.58 20.35
C SER A 206 4.20 1.68 19.66
N TYR A 207 4.26 1.90 18.34
CA TYR A 207 5.50 2.07 17.59
C TYR A 207 6.12 3.46 17.79
N GLY A 208 5.29 4.51 17.99
CA GLY A 208 5.74 5.90 18.17
C GLY A 208 6.20 6.27 19.60
N GLY A 209 6.12 5.36 20.56
CA GLY A 209 6.35 5.66 21.98
C GLY A 209 7.80 5.88 22.42
N ASP A 210 8.79 5.61 21.59
CA ASP A 210 10.23 5.65 21.97
C ASP A 210 11.03 6.81 21.35
N GLU A 211 10.46 7.64 20.48
CA GLU A 211 11.21 8.76 19.86
C GLU A 211 11.28 10.04 20.69
N ASP A 212 10.49 10.19 21.77
CA ASP A 212 10.46 11.40 22.63
C ASP A 212 11.26 11.27 23.94
N ALA A 213 12.13 10.26 24.07
CA ALA A 213 12.89 9.99 25.30
C ALA A 213 14.42 10.15 25.15
N GLU A 214 14.89 11.22 24.44
CA GLU A 214 16.27 11.71 24.57
C GLU A 214 16.36 13.23 24.62
#